data_7b855be3073122a48c78fd53fa8fb0e4
#
_entry.id   7b855be3073122a48c78fd53fa8fb0e4
#
_cell.length_a   1.000
_cell.length_b   1.000
_cell.length_c   1.000
_cell.angle_alpha   90.00
_cell.angle_beta   90.00
_cell.angle_gamma   90.00
#
_symmetry.space_group_name_H-M   'P 1'
#
loop_
_entity.id
_entity.type
_entity.pdbx_description
1 polymer ?
#
loop_
_entity_poly.entity_id
_entity_poly.type
_entity_poly.pdbx_seq_one_letter_code
_entity_poly.pdbx_strand_id
1 'polypeptide(L)'
;MAKKVTKFFRIGVEGDTVDGREIGAADIQQMAATYSPKVYGARINMEHIKGILPDGYFRRYGGVVELKAEKINEPDEPLLHGKWALYASLAPTADLVSMVGAGQKVFTSMEIRRDFAKTGKSYLVGLAVTDDPASLGTDILEFSRRHENVEFSAPLEVCFDFGPNADPETSFSARIKAMFSRKQATDDVRFGEMEGAVMTVAEQLQEADTRFTEKLAAMSEQVADLKQQVKTGSDAFSALQAQLSTSEDFSQQARPDATGGNSAQDVLTDC
;
A
#
# COMPACT_ATOMS: atom_id res chain seq x y z
N MET A 1 5.72 -8.98 24.51
CA MET A 1 6.63 -9.15 23.36
C MET A 1 7.21 -7.79 23.00
N ALA A 2 8.53 -7.66 22.87
CA ALA A 2 9.20 -6.44 22.45
C ALA A 2 8.77 -6.13 21.01
N LYS A 3 8.30 -4.91 20.74
CA LYS A 3 7.98 -4.47 19.37
C LYS A 3 9.31 -4.38 18.60
N LYS A 4 9.39 -5.06 17.46
CA LYS A 4 10.52 -4.88 16.54
C LYS A 4 10.49 -3.45 16.02
N VAL A 5 11.57 -2.70 16.26
CA VAL A 5 11.72 -1.30 15.84
C VAL A 5 12.75 -1.26 14.73
N THR A 6 12.52 -0.43 13.70
CA THR A 6 13.42 -0.30 12.54
C THR A 6 14.58 0.65 12.82
N LYS A 7 15.56 0.71 11.89
CA LYS A 7 16.45 1.87 11.73
C LYS A 7 15.62 3.14 11.44
N PHE A 8 16.25 4.30 11.50
CA PHE A 8 15.61 5.54 11.06
C PHE A 8 15.57 5.59 9.53
N PHE A 9 14.41 5.97 8.99
CA PHE A 9 14.20 6.28 7.57
C PHE A 9 13.86 7.76 7.43
N ARG A 10 14.35 8.42 6.38
CA ARG A 10 13.98 9.77 6.01
C ARG A 10 12.56 9.76 5.43
N ILE A 11 11.61 10.36 6.16
CA ILE A 11 10.19 10.35 5.82
C ILE A 11 9.69 11.65 5.21
N GLY A 12 10.53 12.68 5.16
CA GLY A 12 10.23 13.94 4.52
C GLY A 12 11.35 14.96 4.67
N VAL A 13 11.38 15.93 3.78
CA VAL A 13 12.40 16.99 3.66
C VAL A 13 11.69 18.34 3.58
N GLU A 14 12.33 19.42 4.07
CA GLU A 14 11.84 20.78 3.92
C GLU A 14 11.83 21.23 2.46
N GLY A 15 10.90 22.09 2.11
CA GLY A 15 10.75 22.69 0.81
C GLY A 15 9.44 22.33 0.14
N ASP A 16 9.37 22.61 -1.16
CA ASP A 16 8.19 22.34 -1.97
C ASP A 16 7.95 20.86 -2.15
N THR A 17 6.69 20.48 -2.13
CA THR A 17 6.22 19.11 -2.38
C THR A 17 5.71 18.97 -3.80
N VAL A 18 5.65 17.73 -4.31
CA VAL A 18 5.15 17.42 -5.66
C VAL A 18 3.70 17.88 -5.86
N ASP A 19 2.91 17.92 -4.79
CA ASP A 19 1.50 18.35 -4.81
C ASP A 19 1.30 19.86 -4.54
N GLY A 20 2.38 20.65 -4.57
CA GLY A 20 2.33 22.11 -4.49
C GLY A 20 2.17 22.67 -3.06
N ARG A 21 2.39 21.87 -2.02
CA ARG A 21 2.47 22.32 -0.63
C ARG A 21 3.92 22.59 -0.26
N GLU A 22 4.13 23.29 0.85
CA GLU A 22 5.45 23.57 1.42
C GLU A 22 5.56 22.95 2.82
N ILE A 23 6.71 22.32 3.08
CA ILE A 23 7.11 21.83 4.39
C ILE A 23 8.21 22.75 4.92
N GLY A 24 7.92 23.51 5.99
CA GLY A 24 8.89 24.41 6.59
C GLY A 24 9.94 23.68 7.43
N ALA A 25 11.17 24.20 7.47
CA ALA A 25 12.21 23.73 8.38
C ALA A 25 11.74 23.72 9.85
N ALA A 26 10.95 24.73 10.25
CA ALA A 26 10.36 24.82 11.57
C ALA A 26 9.38 23.67 11.84
N ASP A 27 8.59 23.24 10.85
CA ASP A 27 7.67 22.11 10.97
C ASP A 27 8.45 20.81 11.29
N ILE A 28 9.53 20.56 10.53
CA ILE A 28 10.42 19.39 10.73
C ILE A 28 11.00 19.36 12.15
N GLN A 29 11.58 20.49 12.57
CA GLN A 29 12.21 20.60 13.89
C GLN A 29 11.19 20.47 15.03
N GLN A 30 10.02 21.10 14.89
CA GLN A 30 8.95 21.03 15.89
C GLN A 30 8.41 19.61 16.02
N MET A 31 8.16 18.92 14.91
CA MET A 31 7.69 17.53 14.93
C MET A 31 8.69 16.62 15.64
N ALA A 32 9.98 16.73 15.34
CA ALA A 32 11.01 15.93 16.00
C ALA A 32 11.12 16.22 17.51
N ALA A 33 11.07 17.49 17.89
CA ALA A 33 11.22 17.93 19.29
C ALA A 33 10.02 17.61 20.18
N THR A 34 8.82 17.54 19.62
CA THR A 34 7.58 17.41 20.41
C THR A 34 6.92 16.03 20.31
N TYR A 35 7.33 15.21 19.35
CA TYR A 35 6.70 13.92 19.12
C TYR A 35 6.85 13.00 20.35
N SER A 36 5.73 12.46 20.78
CA SER A 36 5.68 11.43 21.81
C SER A 36 4.52 10.46 21.52
N PRO A 37 4.79 9.17 21.35
CA PRO A 37 3.71 8.17 21.17
C PRO A 37 2.77 8.08 22.38
N LYS A 38 3.20 8.57 23.57
CA LYS A 38 2.36 8.62 24.76
C LYS A 38 1.34 9.76 24.69
N VAL A 39 1.65 10.85 23.96
CA VAL A 39 0.74 11.98 23.75
C VAL A 39 -0.20 11.67 22.60
N TYR A 40 0.36 11.37 21.43
CA TYR A 40 -0.40 10.95 20.25
C TYR A 40 0.50 10.12 19.32
N GLY A 41 0.22 8.84 19.20
CA GLY A 41 1.00 7.92 18.36
C GLY A 41 0.56 7.99 16.90
N ALA A 42 1.42 8.49 16.03
CA ALA A 42 1.19 8.46 14.59
C ALA A 42 1.11 7.01 14.08
N ARG A 43 -0.01 6.67 13.45
CA ARG A 43 -0.23 5.34 12.89
C ARG A 43 0.12 5.33 11.41
N ILE A 44 0.68 4.21 10.95
CA ILE A 44 0.95 3.97 9.54
C ILE A 44 -0.35 3.55 8.86
N ASN A 45 -0.72 4.23 7.78
CA ASN A 45 -1.87 3.90 6.93
C ASN A 45 -1.42 3.71 5.47
N MET A 46 -2.32 3.27 4.61
CA MET A 46 -2.09 3.15 3.17
C MET A 46 -2.73 4.34 2.45
N GLU A 47 -1.94 5.05 1.63
CA GLU A 47 -2.41 6.16 0.76
C GLU A 47 -3.26 7.21 1.48
N HIS A 48 -2.93 7.53 2.73
CA HIS A 48 -3.71 8.46 3.58
C HIS A 48 -5.16 8.04 3.86
N ILE A 49 -5.56 6.83 3.44
CA ILE A 49 -6.91 6.31 3.64
C ILE A 49 -7.01 5.65 5.01
N LYS A 50 -8.04 6.02 5.75
CA LYS A 50 -8.28 5.56 7.13
C LYS A 50 -9.50 4.65 7.16
N GLY A 51 -9.28 3.36 6.90
CA GLY A 51 -10.34 2.36 6.96
C GLY A 51 -10.91 2.17 8.38
N ILE A 52 -12.16 1.74 8.44
CA ILE A 52 -12.91 1.50 9.68
C ILE A 52 -12.71 0.06 10.16
N LEU A 53 -12.61 -0.89 9.22
CA LEU A 53 -12.48 -2.32 9.55
C LEU A 53 -11.02 -2.67 9.90
N PRO A 54 -10.80 -3.49 10.94
CA PRO A 54 -9.44 -3.85 11.39
C PRO A 54 -8.72 -4.80 10.45
N ASP A 55 -9.42 -5.53 9.61
CA ASP A 55 -8.94 -6.54 8.65
C ASP A 55 -9.01 -6.09 7.18
N GLY A 56 -9.55 -4.88 6.92
CA GLY A 56 -9.62 -4.31 5.58
C GLY A 56 -8.25 -3.91 4.99
N TYR A 57 -8.19 -3.68 3.68
CA TYR A 57 -6.98 -3.22 2.98
C TYR A 57 -6.46 -1.87 3.49
N PHE A 58 -7.31 -1.01 4.02
CA PHE A 58 -6.96 0.29 4.58
C PHE A 58 -6.82 0.28 6.11
N ARG A 59 -6.49 -0.88 6.69
CA ARG A 59 -6.17 -1.02 8.11
C ARG A 59 -4.88 -0.27 8.49
N ARG A 60 -4.47 -0.37 9.76
CA ARG A 60 -3.22 0.23 10.23
C ARG A 60 -2.06 -0.76 10.08
N TYR A 61 -1.00 -0.30 9.45
CA TYR A 61 0.18 -1.08 9.10
C TYR A 61 1.35 -0.94 10.09
N GLY A 62 1.11 -0.30 11.21
CA GLY A 62 2.12 -0.10 12.23
C GLY A 62 1.99 1.26 12.91
N GLY A 63 3.07 1.77 13.46
CA GLY A 63 3.15 3.08 14.08
C GLY A 63 4.57 3.64 14.09
N VAL A 64 4.67 4.95 14.25
CA VAL A 64 5.91 5.68 14.44
C VAL A 64 6.30 5.58 15.91
N VAL A 65 7.56 5.22 16.19
CA VAL A 65 8.09 5.06 17.54
C VAL A 65 8.82 6.32 17.98
N GLU A 66 9.67 6.84 17.11
CA GLU A 66 10.55 7.97 17.42
C GLU A 66 10.77 8.81 16.17
N LEU A 67 10.97 10.11 16.35
CA LEU A 67 11.35 11.06 15.32
C LEU A 67 12.67 11.73 15.66
N LYS A 68 13.46 12.08 14.64
CA LYS A 68 14.60 12.97 14.73
C LYS A 68 14.66 13.90 13.52
N ALA A 69 15.21 15.10 13.71
CA ALA A 69 15.45 16.05 12.63
C ALA A 69 16.95 16.25 12.47
N GLU A 70 17.43 16.11 11.24
CA GLU A 70 18.85 16.29 10.90
C GLU A 70 18.96 17.01 9.56
N LYS A 71 20.06 17.72 9.33
CA LYS A 71 20.39 18.28 8.02
C LYS A 71 20.99 17.20 7.14
N ILE A 72 20.52 17.17 5.88
CA ILE A 72 21.03 16.25 4.87
C ILE A 72 22.45 16.71 4.47
N ASN A 73 23.37 15.77 4.49
CA ASN A 73 24.75 15.98 4.03
C ASN A 73 25.02 15.09 2.80
N GLU A 74 24.43 15.45 1.67
CA GLU A 74 24.56 14.78 0.37
C GLU A 74 24.99 15.83 -0.68
N PRO A 75 26.30 16.14 -0.78
CA PRO A 75 26.79 17.21 -1.68
C PRO A 75 26.47 16.97 -3.15
N ASP A 76 26.33 15.70 -3.55
CA ASP A 76 26.03 15.29 -4.93
C ASP A 76 24.55 15.50 -5.30
N GLU A 77 23.70 15.80 -4.30
CA GLU A 77 22.26 16.04 -4.47
C GLU A 77 21.87 17.49 -4.11
N PRO A 78 22.05 18.46 -5.02
CA PRO A 78 21.85 19.89 -4.73
C PRO A 78 20.45 20.24 -4.22
N LEU A 79 19.44 19.47 -4.62
CA LEU A 79 18.04 19.68 -4.18
C LEU A 79 17.81 19.28 -2.73
N LEU A 80 18.68 18.47 -2.15
CA LEU A 80 18.53 17.92 -0.80
C LEU A 80 19.59 18.44 0.16
N HIS A 81 20.81 18.70 -0.32
CA HIS A 81 21.95 19.09 0.51
C HIS A 81 21.67 20.33 1.37
N GLY A 82 21.97 20.23 2.65
CA GLY A 82 21.80 21.30 3.63
C GLY A 82 20.38 21.52 4.14
N LYS A 83 19.38 20.86 3.55
CA LYS A 83 17.97 20.93 3.99
C LYS A 83 17.72 20.13 5.25
N TRP A 84 16.73 20.54 6.04
CA TRP A 84 16.25 19.77 7.17
C TRP A 84 15.40 18.59 6.70
N ALA A 85 15.67 17.42 7.25
CA ALA A 85 14.89 16.22 7.01
C ALA A 85 14.35 15.64 8.32
N LEU A 86 13.16 15.06 8.24
CA LEU A 86 12.56 14.30 9.33
C LEU A 86 12.80 12.82 9.11
N TYR A 87 13.35 12.18 10.12
CA TYR A 87 13.60 10.75 10.17
C TYR A 87 12.70 10.09 11.20
N ALA A 88 12.21 8.91 10.88
CA ALA A 88 11.34 8.13 11.77
C ALA A 88 11.86 6.71 11.96
N SER A 89 11.79 6.24 13.20
CA SER A 89 11.89 4.82 13.54
C SER A 89 10.48 4.25 13.64
N LEU A 90 10.25 3.11 12.99
CA LEU A 90 8.93 2.52 12.77
C LEU A 90 8.78 1.19 13.51
N ALA A 91 7.55 0.88 13.93
CA ALA A 91 7.14 -0.45 14.37
C ALA A 91 6.14 -1.02 13.34
N PRO A 92 6.62 -1.61 12.23
CA PRO A 92 5.76 -2.14 11.19
C PRO A 92 5.03 -3.41 11.62
N THR A 93 3.86 -3.67 11.02
CA THR A 93 3.22 -4.99 11.09
C THR A 93 3.89 -5.98 10.12
N ALA A 94 3.62 -7.27 10.29
CA ALA A 94 4.10 -8.30 9.36
C ALA A 94 3.59 -8.06 7.92
N ASP A 95 2.36 -7.54 7.80
CA ASP A 95 1.78 -7.22 6.50
C ASP A 95 2.54 -6.11 5.77
N LEU A 96 2.94 -5.05 6.50
CA LEU A 96 3.76 -3.99 5.91
C LEU A 96 5.11 -4.51 5.46
N VAL A 97 5.76 -5.32 6.29
CA VAL A 97 7.06 -5.95 5.95
C VAL A 97 6.94 -6.80 4.69
N SER A 98 5.85 -7.58 4.56
CA SER A 98 5.59 -8.40 3.38
C SER A 98 5.33 -7.55 2.13
N MET A 99 4.53 -6.49 2.26
CA MET A 99 4.16 -5.58 1.16
C MET A 99 5.39 -4.84 0.61
N VAL A 100 6.20 -4.26 1.49
CA VAL A 100 7.45 -3.59 1.11
C VAL A 100 8.45 -4.59 0.52
N GLY A 101 8.55 -5.79 1.07
CA GLY A 101 9.38 -6.87 0.52
C GLY A 101 8.94 -7.35 -0.87
N ALA A 102 7.70 -7.09 -1.26
CA ALA A 102 7.17 -7.31 -2.61
C ALA A 102 7.30 -6.07 -3.52
N GLY A 103 8.03 -5.03 -3.08
CA GLY A 103 8.24 -3.80 -3.85
C GLY A 103 7.01 -2.91 -3.98
N GLN A 104 6.05 -3.01 -3.05
CA GLN A 104 4.83 -2.22 -3.05
C GLN A 104 4.81 -1.25 -1.87
N LYS A 105 4.33 0.00 -2.09
CA LYS A 105 4.18 1.01 -1.04
C LYS A 105 5.49 1.25 -0.28
N VAL A 106 6.56 1.42 -1.07
CA VAL A 106 7.94 1.47 -0.57
C VAL A 106 8.36 2.85 -0.04
N PHE A 107 7.59 3.89 -0.31
CA PHE A 107 7.85 5.24 0.20
C PHE A 107 6.89 5.62 1.32
N THR A 108 7.17 6.75 1.94
CA THR A 108 6.32 7.33 2.99
C THR A 108 5.86 8.73 2.65
N SER A 109 4.69 9.12 3.15
CA SER A 109 4.16 10.48 3.07
C SER A 109 3.61 10.92 4.42
N MET A 110 4.06 12.07 4.92
CA MET A 110 3.73 12.59 6.26
C MET A 110 2.34 13.19 6.32
N GLU A 111 1.64 12.97 7.45
CA GLU A 111 0.45 13.73 7.81
C GLU A 111 0.81 14.73 8.92
N ILE A 112 0.96 15.99 8.53
CA ILE A 112 1.36 17.07 9.43
C ILE A 112 0.12 17.81 9.90
N ARG A 113 -0.01 18.04 11.20
CA ARG A 113 -0.98 18.95 11.76
C ARG A 113 -0.26 20.16 12.36
N ARG A 114 -0.38 21.28 11.68
CA ARG A 114 0.05 22.58 12.21
C ARG A 114 -0.88 23.00 13.35
N ASP A 115 -0.34 23.66 14.35
CA ASP A 115 -1.09 24.02 15.59
C ASP A 115 -1.78 22.79 16.25
N PHE A 116 -1.01 21.72 16.45
CA PHE A 116 -1.53 20.52 17.12
C PHE A 116 -1.97 20.83 18.55
N ALA A 117 -3.20 20.48 18.88
CA ALA A 117 -3.82 20.71 20.19
C ALA A 117 -3.71 22.16 20.71
N LYS A 118 -3.73 23.16 19.83
CA LYS A 118 -3.60 24.59 20.13
C LYS A 118 -2.26 24.95 20.80
N THR A 119 -1.20 24.21 20.49
CA THR A 119 0.15 24.47 21.03
C THR A 119 0.97 25.45 20.18
N GLY A 120 0.45 25.86 19.02
CA GLY A 120 1.18 26.65 18.02
C GLY A 120 2.33 25.88 17.35
N LYS A 121 2.42 24.56 17.54
CA LYS A 121 3.49 23.73 17.00
C LYS A 121 2.96 22.67 16.05
N SER A 122 3.78 22.34 15.05
CA SER A 122 3.51 21.26 14.11
C SER A 122 3.80 19.90 14.76
N TYR A 123 2.95 18.90 14.44
CA TYR A 123 3.04 17.55 14.96
C TYR A 123 2.74 16.52 13.88
N LEU A 124 3.44 15.38 13.91
CA LEU A 124 3.16 14.25 13.04
C LEU A 124 1.95 13.48 13.57
N VAL A 125 0.83 13.51 12.86
CA VAL A 125 -0.41 12.82 13.26
C VAL A 125 -0.65 11.51 12.54
N GLY A 126 0.08 11.24 11.48
CA GLY A 126 0.03 9.98 10.73
C GLY A 126 1.17 9.88 9.75
N LEU A 127 1.36 8.69 9.21
CA LEU A 127 2.32 8.39 8.16
C LEU A 127 1.66 7.46 7.16
N ALA A 128 1.57 7.85 5.90
CA ALA A 128 1.12 6.94 4.85
C ALA A 128 2.30 6.16 4.28
N VAL A 129 2.05 4.92 3.85
CA VAL A 129 2.90 4.21 2.90
C VAL A 129 2.29 4.36 1.52
N THR A 130 3.12 4.67 0.53
CA THR A 130 2.69 5.05 -0.82
C THR A 130 3.76 4.70 -1.85
N ASP A 131 3.42 4.72 -3.12
CA ASP A 131 4.38 4.67 -4.22
C ASP A 131 4.66 6.09 -4.76
N ASP A 132 3.80 7.08 -4.42
CA ASP A 132 3.88 8.47 -4.88
C ASP A 132 4.03 9.43 -3.68
N PRO A 133 5.23 9.57 -3.09
CA PRO A 133 5.45 10.45 -1.94
C PRO A 133 5.34 11.93 -2.32
N ALA A 134 4.68 12.73 -1.49
CA ALA A 134 4.56 14.16 -1.71
C ALA A 134 5.87 14.92 -1.45
N SER A 135 6.66 14.52 -0.43
CA SER A 135 7.96 15.13 -0.13
C SER A 135 9.06 14.57 -1.01
N LEU A 136 9.94 15.43 -1.48
CA LEU A 136 11.17 15.00 -2.16
C LEU A 136 12.11 14.27 -1.19
N GLY A 137 12.97 13.40 -1.72
CA GLY A 137 14.07 12.77 -1.00
C GLY A 137 13.67 11.83 0.15
N THR A 138 12.47 11.26 0.13
CA THR A 138 12.09 10.20 1.09
C THR A 138 12.86 8.91 0.81
N ASP A 139 13.30 8.23 1.86
CA ASP A 139 13.98 6.95 1.72
C ASP A 139 13.01 5.84 1.30
N ILE A 140 13.53 4.89 0.54
CA ILE A 140 12.84 3.62 0.30
C ILE A 140 12.83 2.81 1.60
N LEU A 141 11.67 2.31 1.98
CA LEU A 141 11.52 1.43 3.12
C LEU A 141 12.14 0.07 2.82
N GLU A 142 13.11 -0.32 3.62
CA GLU A 142 13.73 -1.64 3.57
C GLU A 142 13.68 -2.28 4.95
N PHE A 143 12.91 -3.33 5.09
CA PHE A 143 12.84 -4.10 6.33
C PHE A 143 13.70 -5.35 6.19
N SER A 144 14.95 -5.29 6.65
CA SER A 144 15.83 -6.45 6.71
C SER A 144 15.17 -7.58 7.50
N ARG A 145 14.98 -8.75 6.87
CA ARG A 145 14.75 -9.99 7.60
C ARG A 145 16.09 -10.32 8.27
N ARG A 146 16.28 -9.95 9.53
CA ARG A 146 17.38 -10.50 10.31
C ARG A 146 17.16 -11.99 10.46
N HIS A 147 17.84 -12.77 9.63
CA HIS A 147 18.25 -14.10 10.05
C HIS A 147 19.34 -13.85 11.12
N GLU A 148 19.09 -14.28 12.35
CA GLU A 148 20.11 -14.35 13.38
C GLU A 148 21.25 -15.18 12.79
N ASN A 149 22.46 -14.60 12.71
CA ASN A 149 23.72 -15.19 12.25
C ASN A 149 24.14 -15.03 10.77
N VAL A 150 23.68 -14.00 10.05
CA VAL A 150 24.32 -13.65 8.77
C VAL A 150 24.69 -12.16 8.77
N GLU A 151 25.98 -11.84 8.79
CA GLU A 151 26.50 -10.52 8.49
C GLU A 151 26.45 -10.32 6.98
N PHE A 152 25.54 -9.44 6.51
CA PHE A 152 25.54 -9.02 5.13
C PHE A 152 26.53 -7.87 4.96
N SER A 153 27.54 -8.05 4.10
CA SER A 153 28.29 -6.95 3.53
C SER A 153 27.34 -6.01 2.76
N ALA A 154 27.65 -4.71 2.75
CA ALA A 154 26.84 -3.70 2.05
C ALA A 154 26.46 -4.15 0.63
N PRO A 155 25.23 -3.91 0.17
CA PRO A 155 24.83 -4.27 -1.19
C PRO A 155 25.71 -3.53 -2.16
N LEU A 156 26.54 -4.26 -2.89
CA LEU A 156 27.13 -3.78 -4.13
C LEU A 156 25.98 -3.68 -5.13
N GLU A 157 25.84 -2.53 -5.79
CA GLU A 157 24.95 -2.38 -6.94
C GLU A 157 25.33 -3.46 -7.97
N VAL A 158 24.54 -4.50 -8.06
CA VAL A 158 24.63 -5.48 -9.14
C VAL A 158 23.68 -4.97 -10.22
N CYS A 159 24.22 -4.27 -11.21
CA CYS A 159 23.55 -4.02 -12.47
C CYS A 159 23.27 -5.38 -13.13
N PHE A 160 22.03 -5.83 -13.12
CA PHE A 160 21.57 -6.90 -13.98
C PHE A 160 21.33 -6.31 -15.37
N ASP A 161 22.31 -6.49 -16.25
CA ASP A 161 22.15 -6.23 -17.68
C ASP A 161 21.31 -7.35 -18.31
N PHE A 162 20.03 -7.09 -18.51
CA PHE A 162 19.15 -7.94 -19.28
C PHE A 162 19.27 -7.62 -20.77
N GLY A 163 20.47 -7.82 -21.32
CA GLY A 163 20.69 -7.73 -22.77
C GLY A 163 19.77 -8.69 -23.52
N PRO A 164 19.28 -8.31 -24.73
CA PRO A 164 18.22 -9.04 -25.45
C PRO A 164 18.61 -10.38 -26.09
N ASN A 165 19.73 -11.00 -25.71
CA ASN A 165 20.19 -12.26 -26.27
C ASN A 165 20.81 -13.17 -25.19
N ALA A 166 20.00 -13.81 -24.37
CA ALA A 166 20.41 -14.96 -23.59
C ALA A 166 19.92 -16.23 -24.31
N ASP A 167 20.87 -16.99 -24.86
CA ASP A 167 20.61 -18.31 -25.45
C ASP A 167 19.92 -19.24 -24.43
N PRO A 168 18.87 -19.99 -24.83
CA PRO A 168 18.09 -20.82 -23.93
C PRO A 168 18.81 -22.09 -23.41
N GLU A 169 20.08 -22.30 -23.75
CA GLU A 169 20.79 -23.54 -23.40
C GLU A 169 21.61 -23.53 -22.10
N THR A 170 21.66 -22.42 -21.35
CA THR A 170 22.25 -22.46 -20.00
C THR A 170 21.20 -22.42 -18.93
N SER A 171 20.52 -23.52 -18.72
CA SER A 171 19.62 -23.75 -17.61
C SER A 171 20.31 -23.38 -16.28
N PHE A 172 19.59 -22.72 -15.36
CA PHE A 172 20.04 -22.38 -14.01
C PHE A 172 20.67 -23.61 -13.30
N SER A 173 20.18 -24.82 -13.56
CA SER A 173 20.75 -26.10 -13.11
C SER A 173 22.14 -26.36 -13.66
N ALA A 174 22.42 -26.02 -14.94
CA ALA A 174 23.74 -26.18 -15.55
C ALA A 174 24.79 -25.24 -14.95
N ARG A 175 24.38 -23.99 -14.58
CA ARG A 175 25.26 -23.01 -13.90
C ARG A 175 25.57 -23.44 -12.47
N ILE A 176 24.60 -23.99 -11.74
CA ILE A 176 24.81 -24.56 -10.40
C ILE A 176 25.75 -25.76 -10.49
N LYS A 177 25.56 -26.68 -11.45
CA LYS A 177 26.41 -27.83 -11.65
C LYS A 177 27.87 -27.43 -11.99
N ALA A 178 28.07 -26.37 -12.77
CA ALA A 178 29.39 -25.82 -13.09
C ALA A 178 30.08 -25.14 -11.87
N MET A 179 29.36 -24.57 -10.93
CA MET A 179 29.93 -24.02 -9.68
C MET A 179 30.42 -25.10 -8.74
N PHE A 180 29.79 -26.28 -8.72
CA PHE A 180 30.16 -27.38 -7.83
C PHE A 180 31.20 -28.35 -8.44
N SER A 181 31.45 -28.30 -9.76
CA SER A 181 32.43 -29.20 -10.41
C SER A 181 33.91 -28.82 -10.19
N ARG A 182 34.19 -27.76 -9.43
CA ARG A 182 35.55 -27.15 -9.33
C ARG A 182 36.35 -27.44 -8.07
N LYS A 183 35.96 -28.39 -7.19
CA LYS A 183 36.86 -28.83 -6.11
C LYS A 183 36.75 -30.32 -5.85
N GLN A 184 37.96 -30.94 -5.90
CA GLN A 184 38.18 -32.35 -5.69
C GLN A 184 37.97 -32.81 -4.25
N ALA A 185 37.35 -34.03 -4.15
CA ALA A 185 37.68 -35.19 -3.31
C ALA A 185 38.09 -34.91 -1.84
N THR A 186 37.12 -34.85 -0.91
CA THR A 186 37.15 -35.45 0.44
C THR A 186 35.79 -35.35 1.18
N ASP A 187 34.69 -35.07 0.52
CA ASP A 187 33.42 -34.82 1.19
C ASP A 187 32.23 -35.62 0.62
N ASP A 188 32.39 -36.90 0.30
CA ASP A 188 31.30 -37.74 -0.25
C ASP A 188 30.07 -37.81 0.67
N VAL A 189 30.24 -37.71 1.99
CA VAL A 189 29.12 -37.74 2.94
C VAL A 189 28.35 -36.38 2.93
N ARG A 190 29.06 -35.28 2.85
CA ARG A 190 28.43 -33.93 2.76
C ARG A 190 27.75 -33.68 1.43
N PHE A 191 28.27 -34.27 0.33
CA PHE A 191 27.62 -34.21 -0.97
C PHE A 191 26.31 -35.00 -1.00
N GLY A 192 26.25 -36.18 -0.35
CA GLY A 192 25.01 -36.95 -0.23
C GLY A 192 23.91 -36.25 0.58
N GLU A 193 24.30 -35.58 1.68
CA GLU A 193 23.36 -34.77 2.49
C GLU A 193 22.84 -33.53 1.73
N MET A 194 23.70 -32.90 0.92
CA MET A 194 23.34 -31.74 0.11
C MET A 194 22.48 -32.12 -1.08
N GLU A 195 22.76 -33.27 -1.73
CA GLU A 195 21.93 -33.83 -2.80
C GLU A 195 20.52 -34.18 -2.27
N GLY A 196 20.41 -34.79 -1.11
CA GLY A 196 19.15 -35.09 -0.43
C GLY A 196 18.37 -33.81 -0.08
N ALA A 197 19.04 -32.75 0.41
CA ALA A 197 18.41 -31.47 0.70
C ALA A 197 17.89 -30.78 -0.58
N VAL A 198 18.65 -30.83 -1.68
CA VAL A 198 18.25 -30.27 -2.98
C VAL A 198 17.05 -31.03 -3.56
N MET A 199 17.01 -32.36 -3.46
CA MET A 199 15.85 -33.14 -3.86
C MET A 199 14.61 -32.80 -3.04
N THR A 200 14.73 -32.67 -1.72
CA THR A 200 13.61 -32.29 -0.85
C THR A 200 13.06 -30.90 -1.21
N VAL A 201 13.93 -29.94 -1.50
CA VAL A 201 13.52 -28.62 -1.96
C VAL A 201 12.84 -28.67 -3.32
N ALA A 202 13.33 -29.49 -4.25
CA ALA A 202 12.71 -29.68 -5.56
C ALA A 202 11.30 -30.29 -5.46
N GLU A 203 11.12 -31.31 -4.60
CA GLU A 203 9.81 -31.89 -4.31
C GLU A 203 8.84 -30.90 -3.68
N GLN A 204 9.30 -30.09 -2.69
CA GLN A 204 8.49 -29.05 -2.08
C GLN A 204 8.10 -27.95 -3.08
N LEU A 205 9.00 -27.61 -4.01
CA LEU A 205 8.70 -26.64 -5.06
C LEU A 205 7.63 -27.17 -6.01
N GLN A 206 7.72 -28.45 -6.39
CA GLN A 206 6.75 -29.11 -7.25
C GLN A 206 5.37 -29.22 -6.59
N GLU A 207 5.33 -29.56 -5.30
CA GLU A 207 4.07 -29.55 -4.53
C GLU A 207 3.48 -28.14 -4.42
N ALA A 208 4.32 -27.13 -4.21
CA ALA A 208 3.87 -25.73 -4.15
C ALA A 208 3.28 -25.26 -5.49
N ASP A 209 3.93 -25.62 -6.60
CA ASP A 209 3.46 -25.32 -7.95
C ASP A 209 2.12 -25.99 -8.26
N THR A 210 1.97 -27.26 -7.90
CA THR A 210 0.71 -28.00 -8.06
C THR A 210 -0.41 -27.34 -7.25
N ARG A 211 -0.17 -27.01 -5.97
CA ARG A 211 -1.15 -26.33 -5.11
C ARG A 211 -1.51 -24.93 -5.62
N PHE A 212 -0.54 -24.24 -6.21
CA PHE A 212 -0.78 -22.92 -6.79
C PHE A 212 -1.66 -23.02 -8.03
N THR A 213 -1.37 -23.98 -8.90
CA THR A 213 -2.15 -24.26 -10.12
C THR A 213 -3.59 -24.65 -9.78
N GLU A 214 -3.80 -25.52 -8.78
CA GLU A 214 -5.13 -25.91 -8.30
C GLU A 214 -5.90 -24.71 -7.74
N LYS A 215 -5.25 -23.83 -6.96
CA LYS A 215 -5.88 -22.63 -6.43
C LYS A 215 -6.25 -21.62 -7.52
N LEU A 216 -5.41 -21.47 -8.55
CA LEU A 216 -5.71 -20.63 -9.70
C LEU A 216 -6.93 -21.16 -10.48
N ALA A 217 -7.01 -22.46 -10.69
CA ALA A 217 -8.14 -23.10 -11.34
C ALA A 217 -9.44 -22.85 -10.53
N ALA A 218 -9.41 -23.09 -9.21
CA ALA A 218 -10.55 -22.85 -8.34
C ALA A 218 -10.98 -21.35 -8.31
N MET A 219 -10.01 -20.42 -8.28
CA MET A 219 -10.32 -18.98 -8.39
C MET A 219 -10.93 -18.62 -9.75
N SER A 220 -10.45 -19.22 -10.84
CA SER A 220 -11.01 -19.00 -12.17
C SER A 220 -12.47 -19.46 -12.25
N GLU A 221 -12.81 -20.59 -11.65
CA GLU A 221 -14.16 -21.10 -11.54
C GLU A 221 -15.06 -20.19 -10.71
N GLN A 222 -14.59 -19.73 -9.55
CA GLN A 222 -15.31 -18.77 -8.72
C GLN A 222 -15.57 -17.44 -9.44
N VAL A 223 -14.61 -16.95 -10.21
CA VAL A 223 -14.78 -15.73 -11.01
C VAL A 223 -15.81 -15.93 -12.12
N ALA A 224 -15.86 -17.12 -12.75
CA ALA A 224 -16.86 -17.44 -13.75
C ALA A 224 -18.26 -17.51 -13.14
N ASP A 225 -18.41 -18.11 -11.97
CA ASP A 225 -19.68 -18.20 -11.23
C ASP A 225 -20.17 -16.81 -10.78
N LEU A 226 -19.27 -15.98 -10.22
CA LEU A 226 -19.58 -14.60 -9.85
C LEU A 226 -20.04 -13.77 -11.07
N LYS A 227 -19.40 -13.91 -12.21
CA LYS A 227 -19.83 -13.25 -13.45
C LYS A 227 -21.24 -13.67 -13.86
N GLN A 228 -21.56 -14.96 -13.72
CA GLN A 228 -22.89 -15.46 -14.00
C GLN A 228 -23.93 -14.90 -13.03
N GLN A 229 -23.61 -14.86 -11.73
CA GLN A 229 -24.51 -14.29 -10.71
C GLN A 229 -24.75 -12.79 -10.93
N VAL A 230 -23.69 -12.02 -11.26
CA VAL A 230 -23.83 -10.60 -11.59
C VAL A 230 -24.72 -10.40 -12.82
N LYS A 231 -24.54 -11.21 -13.85
CA LYS A 231 -25.39 -11.15 -15.05
C LYS A 231 -26.84 -11.44 -14.70
N THR A 232 -27.12 -12.51 -13.98
CA THR A 232 -28.48 -12.89 -13.54
C THR A 232 -29.11 -11.78 -12.69
N GLY A 233 -28.33 -11.19 -11.77
CA GLY A 233 -28.78 -10.06 -10.95
C GLY A 233 -29.10 -8.81 -11.78
N SER A 234 -28.27 -8.50 -12.78
CA SER A 234 -28.51 -7.38 -13.71
C SER A 234 -29.76 -7.60 -14.55
N ASP A 235 -29.97 -8.81 -15.06
CA ASP A 235 -31.18 -9.15 -15.85
C ASP A 235 -32.44 -9.06 -14.96
N ALA A 236 -32.39 -9.56 -13.73
CA ALA A 236 -33.50 -9.45 -12.77
C ALA A 236 -33.78 -8.00 -12.38
N PHE A 237 -32.77 -7.17 -12.19
CA PHE A 237 -32.90 -5.74 -11.91
C PHE A 237 -33.53 -5.00 -13.07
N SER A 238 -33.12 -5.30 -14.30
CA SER A 238 -33.72 -4.72 -15.52
C SER A 238 -35.18 -5.12 -15.69
N ALA A 239 -35.53 -6.37 -15.39
CA ALA A 239 -36.93 -6.83 -15.42
C ALA A 239 -37.79 -6.13 -14.35
N LEU A 240 -37.25 -5.94 -13.13
CA LEU A 240 -37.94 -5.21 -12.07
C LEU A 240 -38.15 -3.73 -12.44
N GLN A 241 -37.14 -3.10 -13.03
CA GLN A 241 -37.25 -1.72 -13.51
C GLN A 241 -38.32 -1.56 -14.59
N ALA A 242 -38.39 -2.50 -15.54
CA ALA A 242 -39.44 -2.54 -16.54
C ALA A 242 -40.84 -2.73 -15.91
N GLN A 243 -40.96 -3.60 -14.91
CA GLN A 243 -42.21 -3.83 -14.20
C GLN A 243 -42.68 -2.60 -13.41
N LEU A 244 -41.74 -1.92 -12.73
CA LEU A 244 -42.02 -0.70 -11.98
C LEU A 244 -42.40 0.47 -12.90
N SER A 245 -41.81 0.56 -14.11
CA SER A 245 -42.15 1.62 -15.08
C SER A 245 -43.53 1.46 -15.69
N THR A 246 -44.13 0.25 -15.62
CA THR A 246 -45.50 -0.03 -16.13
C THR A 246 -46.52 -0.05 -15.01
N SER A 247 -46.16 0.01 -13.73
CA SER A 247 -47.08 0.12 -12.61
C SER A 247 -47.58 1.55 -12.49
N GLU A 248 -48.90 1.72 -12.54
CA GLU A 248 -49.56 3.01 -12.34
C GLU A 248 -49.26 3.54 -10.92
N ASP A 249 -48.81 4.79 -10.84
CA ASP A 249 -48.58 5.47 -9.57
C ASP A 249 -49.91 5.91 -8.96
N PHE A 250 -50.48 5.07 -8.13
CA PHE A 250 -51.71 5.35 -7.39
C PHE A 250 -51.52 6.42 -6.28
N SER A 251 -50.34 6.98 -6.08
CA SER A 251 -50.08 8.02 -5.10
C SER A 251 -50.52 9.41 -5.57
N GLN A 252 -50.74 9.61 -6.85
CA GLN A 252 -51.38 10.81 -7.38
C GLN A 252 -52.87 10.60 -7.49
N GLN A 253 -53.62 11.07 -6.48
CA GLN A 253 -55.06 11.23 -6.59
C GLN A 253 -55.34 12.11 -7.83
N ALA A 254 -55.98 11.50 -8.85
CA ALA A 254 -56.41 12.22 -10.00
C ALA A 254 -57.28 13.39 -9.51
N ARG A 255 -56.83 14.62 -9.77
CA ARG A 255 -57.62 15.79 -9.46
C ARG A 255 -58.95 15.65 -10.25
N PRO A 256 -60.12 15.71 -9.58
CA PRO A 256 -61.39 15.62 -10.30
C PRO A 256 -61.41 16.72 -11.34
N ASP A 257 -61.85 16.38 -12.54
CA ASP A 257 -62.04 17.32 -13.63
C ASP A 257 -62.88 18.49 -13.13
N ALA A 258 -62.34 19.69 -13.27
CA ALA A 258 -63.08 20.90 -12.94
C ALA A 258 -64.26 20.96 -13.89
N THR A 259 -65.44 20.58 -13.41
CA THR A 259 -66.69 20.87 -14.10
C THR A 259 -66.84 22.40 -14.07
N GLY A 260 -66.34 23.03 -15.13
CA GLY A 260 -66.54 24.45 -15.39
C GLY A 260 -68.03 24.74 -15.38
N GLY A 261 -68.46 25.42 -14.35
CA GLY A 261 -69.82 25.98 -14.31
C GLY A 261 -69.97 26.98 -15.43
N ASN A 262 -70.62 26.60 -16.48
CA ASN A 262 -71.13 27.50 -17.51
C ASN A 262 -72.38 28.14 -16.91
N SER A 263 -72.21 29.26 -16.13
CA SER A 263 -73.35 30.13 -15.87
C SER A 263 -73.01 31.50 -16.44
N ALA A 264 -73.47 31.62 -17.73
CA ALA A 264 -73.71 32.92 -18.28
C ALA A 264 -74.86 33.54 -17.51
N GLN A 265 -74.60 34.33 -16.52
CA GLN A 265 -75.46 35.37 -15.98
C GLN A 265 -74.59 36.54 -15.60
N ASP A 266 -74.62 37.54 -16.49
CA ASP A 266 -74.17 38.87 -16.21
C ASP A 266 -74.91 39.42 -14.97
N VAL A 267 -74.26 39.49 -13.85
CA VAL A 267 -74.75 40.29 -12.73
C VAL A 267 -74.06 41.65 -12.86
N LEU A 268 -74.73 42.58 -13.48
CA LEU A 268 -74.41 44.01 -13.33
C LEU A 268 -74.64 44.41 -11.92
N THR A 269 -73.55 44.69 -11.18
CA THR A 269 -73.61 45.42 -9.93
C THR A 269 -73.40 46.88 -10.24
N ASP A 270 -74.46 47.63 -10.06
CA ASP A 270 -74.49 49.07 -9.91
C ASP A 270 -73.81 49.41 -8.60
N CYS A 271 -72.72 50.21 -8.62
CA CYS A 271 -72.41 51.36 -7.82
C CYS A 271 -70.95 51.77 -8.11
#